data_7c6985d234e598b769fa940b6c1ca091
#
_entry.id   7c6985d234e598b769fa940b6c1ca091
#
_cell.length_a   1.000
_cell.length_b   1.000
_cell.length_c   1.000
_cell.angle_alpha   90.00
_cell.angle_beta   90.00
_cell.angle_gamma   90.00
#
_symmetry.space_group_name_H-M   'P 1'
#
loop_
_entity.id
_entity.type
_entity.pdbx_description
1 polymer ?
#
loop_
_entity_poly.entity_id
_entity_poly.type
_entity_poly.pdbx_seq_one_letter_code
_entity_poly.pdbx_strand_id
1 'polypeptide(L)'
;LANSMNTVTAKLIKTYGTKRVLNLARELGIKSDIPNVPSIALGVAQLTLKELVASNAALANGGVYIEPTIIVRVEDRYGNTIYEPTPVVRQGLDELTSYRVVRMMKGVIDGAWNEELQKRMGTGIRLRYDSDAREYDGITVPMAGKTGTTQNNTDGWFMGLTPDLVTGVWVGAQDPTIRFSTTTLGQGANTALPVYGFFMKDVYADSTLAISQEDFVRPETLGGDTLNCKDQVSLKGHTFDSDGFEDEDLFE
;
A
#
# COMPACT_ATOMS: atom_id res chain seq x y z
N LEU A 1 3.02 3.67 9.34
CA LEU A 1 2.73 3.65 7.90
C LEU A 1 2.77 5.05 7.30
N ALA A 2 2.06 6.03 7.86
CA ALA A 2 1.94 7.38 7.29
C ALA A 2 3.29 8.01 6.88
N ASN A 3 4.28 7.95 7.75
CA ASN A 3 5.59 8.56 7.55
C ASN A 3 6.67 7.56 7.06
N SER A 4 6.28 6.31 6.77
CA SER A 4 7.18 5.26 6.24
C SER A 4 8.46 5.06 7.07
N MET A 5 8.34 5.00 8.40
CA MET A 5 9.49 4.88 9.32
C MET A 5 10.06 3.47 9.32
N ASN A 6 11.31 3.32 8.92
CA ASN A 6 12.02 2.04 8.84
C ASN A 6 12.20 1.35 10.21
N THR A 7 12.47 2.14 11.26
CA THR A 7 12.68 1.62 12.62
C THR A 7 11.47 0.84 13.15
N VAL A 8 10.24 1.30 12.84
CA VAL A 8 9.01 0.60 13.22
C VAL A 8 8.91 -0.74 12.50
N THR A 9 9.18 -0.77 11.20
CA THR A 9 9.09 -1.99 10.38
C THR A 9 10.17 -3.00 10.78
N ALA A 10 11.39 -2.53 11.06
CA ALA A 10 12.48 -3.35 11.56
C ALA A 10 12.13 -3.99 12.92
N LYS A 11 11.53 -3.22 13.84
CA LYS A 11 11.06 -3.75 15.12
C LYS A 11 9.97 -4.82 14.93
N LEU A 12 9.01 -4.60 14.03
CA LEU A 12 7.95 -5.55 13.74
C LEU A 12 8.51 -6.87 13.18
N ILE A 13 9.43 -6.82 12.22
CA ILE A 13 10.01 -8.05 11.66
C ILE A 13 10.85 -8.81 12.69
N LYS A 14 11.57 -8.11 13.58
CA LYS A 14 12.29 -8.72 14.70
C LYS A 14 11.33 -9.45 15.65
N THR A 15 10.17 -8.86 15.94
CA THR A 15 9.17 -9.42 16.87
C THR A 15 8.42 -10.62 16.27
N TYR A 16 7.98 -10.51 15.02
CA TYR A 16 7.06 -11.49 14.41
C TYR A 16 7.74 -12.47 13.46
N GLY A 17 8.97 -12.20 13.06
CA GLY A 17 9.77 -13.03 12.16
C GLY A 17 9.38 -12.91 10.70
N THR A 18 10.29 -13.32 9.83
CA THR A 18 10.14 -13.24 8.37
C THR A 18 9.11 -14.23 7.80
N LYS A 19 9.04 -15.45 8.37
CA LYS A 19 8.17 -16.52 7.85
C LYS A 19 6.70 -16.13 7.75
N ARG A 20 6.17 -15.36 8.72
CA ARG A 20 4.78 -14.88 8.71
C ARG A 20 4.53 -13.94 7.54
N VAL A 21 5.48 -13.05 7.27
CA VAL A 21 5.41 -12.11 6.14
C VAL A 21 5.44 -12.86 4.81
N LEU A 22 6.35 -13.84 4.67
CA LEU A 22 6.45 -14.67 3.48
C LEU A 22 5.17 -15.46 3.20
N ASN A 23 4.61 -16.09 4.24
CA ASN A 23 3.36 -16.84 4.10
C ASN A 23 2.21 -15.91 3.68
N LEU A 24 2.05 -14.76 4.33
CA LEU A 24 1.02 -13.79 3.98
C LEU A 24 1.20 -13.28 2.54
N ALA A 25 2.42 -12.99 2.10
CA ALA A 25 2.69 -12.59 0.73
C ALA A 25 2.22 -13.67 -0.28
N ARG A 26 2.46 -14.96 0.02
CA ARG A 26 1.97 -16.06 -0.82
C ARG A 26 0.45 -16.15 -0.83
N GLU A 27 -0.21 -15.98 0.31
CA GLU A 27 -1.67 -15.95 0.40
C GLU A 27 -2.27 -14.78 -0.39
N LEU A 28 -1.58 -13.65 -0.44
CA LEU A 28 -1.97 -12.47 -1.22
C LEU A 28 -1.50 -12.49 -2.68
N GLY A 29 -1.02 -13.64 -3.17
CA GLY A 29 -0.76 -13.86 -4.61
C GLY A 29 0.63 -13.50 -5.10
N ILE A 30 1.57 -13.17 -4.23
CA ILE A 30 2.96 -12.96 -4.63
C ILE A 30 3.60 -14.32 -4.98
N LYS A 31 4.02 -14.49 -6.24
CA LYS A 31 4.66 -15.70 -6.78
C LYS A 31 6.18 -15.55 -6.90
N SER A 32 6.66 -14.31 -7.05
CA SER A 32 8.10 -13.98 -7.11
C SER A 32 8.83 -14.42 -5.85
N ASP A 33 10.10 -14.77 -5.98
CA ASP A 33 10.92 -15.16 -4.84
C ASP A 33 11.16 -13.99 -3.89
N ILE A 34 10.87 -14.23 -2.61
CA ILE A 34 11.11 -13.29 -1.54
C ILE A 34 12.21 -13.86 -0.66
N PRO A 35 13.36 -13.19 -0.51
CA PRO A 35 14.44 -13.69 0.34
C PRO A 35 14.00 -13.77 1.80
N ASN A 36 14.35 -14.87 2.47
CA ASN A 36 14.01 -15.06 3.88
C ASN A 36 15.04 -14.38 4.79
N VAL A 37 15.11 -13.07 4.73
CA VAL A 37 16.05 -12.22 5.50
C VAL A 37 15.31 -11.07 6.17
N PRO A 38 15.75 -10.57 7.33
CA PRO A 38 15.08 -9.48 8.05
C PRO A 38 14.88 -8.21 7.23
N SER A 39 15.77 -7.93 6.28
CA SER A 39 15.68 -6.75 5.40
C SER A 39 14.47 -6.74 4.46
N ILE A 40 13.69 -7.83 4.36
CA ILE A 40 12.39 -7.81 3.65
C ILE A 40 11.45 -6.74 4.22
N ALA A 41 11.59 -6.40 5.50
CA ALA A 41 10.86 -5.32 6.13
C ALA A 41 11.10 -3.95 5.47
N LEU A 42 12.21 -3.80 4.77
CA LEU A 42 12.61 -2.58 4.07
C LEU A 42 12.37 -2.65 2.55
N GLY A 43 11.78 -3.74 2.07
CA GLY A 43 11.37 -3.87 0.67
C GLY A 43 12.47 -4.33 -0.28
N VAL A 44 13.39 -5.20 0.16
CA VAL A 44 14.48 -5.74 -0.70
C VAL A 44 14.02 -6.80 -1.71
N ALA A 45 12.78 -7.27 -1.63
CA ALA A 45 12.23 -8.24 -2.57
C ALA A 45 11.99 -7.61 -3.95
N GLN A 46 12.39 -8.32 -4.99
CA GLN A 46 12.08 -7.94 -6.38
C GLN A 46 10.74 -8.54 -6.77
N LEU A 47 9.71 -7.69 -6.89
CA LEU A 47 8.35 -8.09 -7.18
C LEU A 47 7.87 -7.41 -8.47
N THR A 48 6.95 -8.06 -9.16
CA THR A 48 6.31 -7.42 -10.31
C THR A 48 5.24 -6.42 -9.86
N LEU A 49 5.04 -5.36 -10.63
CA LEU A 49 3.98 -4.39 -10.38
C LEU A 49 2.59 -5.07 -10.32
N LYS A 50 2.34 -6.04 -11.20
CA LYS A 50 1.09 -6.82 -11.23
C LYS A 50 0.83 -7.55 -9.91
N GLU A 51 1.85 -8.20 -9.34
CA GLU A 51 1.72 -8.91 -8.05
C GLU A 51 1.44 -7.96 -6.91
N LEU A 52 2.14 -6.81 -6.86
CA LEU A 52 1.91 -5.80 -5.85
C LEU A 52 0.50 -5.18 -5.94
N VAL A 53 0.03 -4.87 -7.15
CA VAL A 53 -1.34 -4.38 -7.35
C VAL A 53 -2.35 -5.43 -6.90
N ALA A 54 -2.20 -6.69 -7.31
CA ALA A 54 -3.11 -7.77 -6.93
C ALA A 54 -3.15 -8.01 -5.41
N SER A 55 -1.99 -7.99 -4.75
CA SER A 55 -1.93 -8.16 -3.29
C SER A 55 -2.57 -6.98 -2.54
N ASN A 56 -2.40 -5.75 -3.02
CA ASN A 56 -3.06 -4.58 -2.46
C ASN A 56 -4.57 -4.55 -2.79
N ALA A 57 -4.97 -5.08 -3.95
CA ALA A 57 -6.39 -5.25 -4.28
C ALA A 57 -7.08 -6.20 -3.29
N ALA A 58 -6.41 -7.26 -2.83
CA ALA A 58 -6.94 -8.11 -1.78
C ALA A 58 -7.21 -7.34 -0.47
N LEU A 59 -6.35 -6.36 -0.10
CA LEU A 59 -6.60 -5.50 1.06
C LEU A 59 -7.86 -4.63 0.88
N ALA A 60 -8.03 -4.02 -0.29
CA ALA A 60 -9.21 -3.21 -0.59
C ALA A 60 -10.50 -4.06 -0.65
N ASN A 61 -10.37 -5.32 -1.01
CA ASN A 61 -11.45 -6.30 -1.18
C ASN A 61 -11.68 -7.19 0.07
N GLY A 62 -11.62 -6.62 1.27
CA GLY A 62 -11.89 -7.33 2.52
C GLY A 62 -10.99 -8.56 2.77
N GLY A 63 -9.77 -8.55 2.24
CA GLY A 63 -8.81 -9.65 2.38
C GLY A 63 -8.96 -10.77 1.36
N VAL A 64 -9.91 -10.67 0.43
CA VAL A 64 -10.13 -11.66 -0.64
C VAL A 64 -9.18 -11.39 -1.81
N TYR A 65 -8.24 -12.30 -2.03
CA TYR A 65 -7.40 -12.29 -3.22
C TYR A 65 -8.15 -12.87 -4.41
N ILE A 66 -8.11 -12.17 -5.53
CA ILE A 66 -8.61 -12.62 -6.82
C ILE A 66 -7.44 -12.57 -7.81
N GLU A 67 -7.16 -13.69 -8.48
CA GLU A 67 -6.09 -13.73 -9.47
C GLU A 67 -6.40 -12.77 -10.63
N PRO A 68 -5.51 -11.80 -10.94
CA PRO A 68 -5.79 -10.82 -11.96
C PRO A 68 -5.74 -11.44 -13.36
N THR A 69 -6.81 -11.25 -14.13
CA THR A 69 -6.94 -11.69 -15.51
C THR A 69 -6.89 -10.49 -16.46
N ILE A 70 -6.26 -10.63 -17.61
CA ILE A 70 -6.25 -9.62 -18.69
C ILE A 70 -7.26 -9.98 -19.76
N ILE A 71 -7.38 -11.29 -20.05
CA ILE A 71 -8.33 -11.82 -21.04
C ILE A 71 -9.54 -12.33 -20.29
N VAL A 72 -10.66 -11.67 -20.44
CA VAL A 72 -11.92 -12.05 -19.79
C VAL A 72 -12.61 -13.17 -20.55
N ARG A 73 -12.62 -13.08 -21.89
CA ARG A 73 -13.24 -14.08 -22.76
C ARG A 73 -12.67 -13.99 -24.17
N VAL A 74 -12.59 -15.12 -24.86
CA VAL A 74 -12.29 -15.20 -26.29
C VAL A 74 -13.46 -15.91 -26.98
N GLU A 75 -14.00 -15.28 -28.01
CA GLU A 75 -15.09 -15.82 -28.83
C GLU A 75 -14.63 -16.05 -30.26
N ASP A 76 -15.25 -17.01 -30.93
CA ASP A 76 -15.12 -17.17 -32.37
C ASP A 76 -15.97 -16.13 -33.11
N ARG A 77 -15.87 -16.16 -34.46
CA ARG A 77 -16.66 -15.24 -35.32
C ARG A 77 -18.16 -15.46 -35.26
N TYR A 78 -18.63 -16.55 -34.64
CA TYR A 78 -20.03 -16.88 -34.49
C TYR A 78 -20.58 -16.60 -33.11
N GLY A 79 -19.74 -16.06 -32.20
CA GLY A 79 -20.11 -15.76 -30.82
C GLY A 79 -19.98 -16.96 -29.87
N ASN A 80 -19.38 -18.07 -30.28
CA ASN A 80 -19.15 -19.17 -29.38
C ASN A 80 -17.91 -18.90 -28.52
N THR A 81 -18.02 -19.08 -27.21
CA THR A 81 -16.90 -18.94 -26.29
C THR A 81 -15.86 -20.04 -26.52
N ILE A 82 -14.64 -19.64 -26.91
CA ILE A 82 -13.49 -20.53 -27.08
C ILE A 82 -12.71 -20.69 -25.78
N TYR A 83 -12.62 -19.57 -25.01
CA TYR A 83 -11.87 -19.51 -23.77
C TYR A 83 -12.49 -18.52 -22.80
N GLU A 84 -12.66 -18.93 -21.57
CA GLU A 84 -13.09 -18.09 -20.45
C GLU A 84 -12.34 -18.56 -19.19
N PRO A 85 -11.42 -17.76 -18.66
CA PRO A 85 -10.65 -18.15 -17.47
C PRO A 85 -11.51 -18.14 -16.22
N THR A 86 -11.29 -19.09 -15.34
CA THR A 86 -11.82 -19.06 -13.98
C THR A 86 -10.72 -18.60 -13.05
N PRO A 87 -10.73 -17.33 -12.57
CA PRO A 87 -9.68 -16.84 -11.68
C PRO A 87 -9.68 -17.58 -10.35
N VAL A 88 -8.49 -17.77 -9.78
CA VAL A 88 -8.35 -18.27 -8.41
C VAL A 88 -8.83 -17.21 -7.43
N VAL A 89 -9.75 -17.58 -6.55
CA VAL A 89 -10.27 -16.74 -5.47
C VAL A 89 -9.96 -17.40 -4.14
N ARG A 90 -9.41 -16.64 -3.18
CA ARG A 90 -9.15 -17.14 -1.84
C ARG A 90 -9.16 -16.02 -0.79
N GLN A 91 -9.54 -16.37 0.43
CA GLN A 91 -9.41 -15.48 1.58
C GLN A 91 -7.95 -15.50 2.06
N GLY A 92 -7.20 -14.43 1.84
CA GLY A 92 -5.81 -14.28 2.28
C GLY A 92 -5.67 -13.64 3.65
N LEU A 93 -6.59 -12.74 4.00
CA LEU A 93 -6.71 -12.08 5.30
C LEU A 93 -8.18 -12.06 5.73
N ASP A 94 -8.44 -11.99 7.03
CA ASP A 94 -9.79 -11.68 7.51
C ASP A 94 -10.16 -10.22 7.21
N GLU A 95 -11.47 -9.98 7.05
CA GLU A 95 -12.02 -8.70 6.65
C GLU A 95 -11.64 -7.57 7.63
N LEU A 96 -11.71 -7.85 8.93
CA LEU A 96 -11.38 -6.86 9.96
C LEU A 96 -9.92 -6.44 9.94
N THR A 97 -9.00 -7.40 9.78
CA THR A 97 -7.57 -7.12 9.66
C THR A 97 -7.29 -6.32 8.40
N SER A 98 -7.91 -6.69 7.28
CA SER A 98 -7.80 -5.99 6.00
C SER A 98 -8.24 -4.53 6.13
N TYR A 99 -9.43 -4.31 6.67
CA TYR A 99 -9.96 -2.96 6.93
C TYR A 99 -9.03 -2.14 7.82
N ARG A 100 -8.48 -2.73 8.90
CA ARG A 100 -7.52 -2.04 9.79
C ARG A 100 -6.26 -1.61 9.06
N VAL A 101 -5.72 -2.46 8.19
CA VAL A 101 -4.55 -2.11 7.37
C VAL A 101 -4.87 -0.96 6.42
N VAL A 102 -5.99 -1.03 5.70
CA VAL A 102 -6.45 0.05 4.81
C VAL A 102 -6.64 1.36 5.59
N ARG A 103 -7.26 1.31 6.76
CA ARG A 103 -7.43 2.48 7.64
C ARG A 103 -6.08 3.11 8.03
N MET A 104 -5.07 2.29 8.35
CA MET A 104 -3.72 2.80 8.61
C MET A 104 -3.07 3.38 7.35
N MET A 105 -3.33 2.79 6.17
CA MET A 105 -2.81 3.30 4.89
C MET A 105 -3.49 4.61 4.46
N LYS A 106 -4.74 4.89 4.87
CA LYS A 106 -5.35 6.22 4.68
C LYS A 106 -4.51 7.34 5.30
N GLY A 107 -3.83 7.07 6.42
CA GLY A 107 -2.92 8.03 7.05
C GLY A 107 -1.73 8.46 6.18
N VAL A 108 -1.39 7.71 5.13
CA VAL A 108 -0.37 8.11 4.13
C VAL A 108 -0.86 9.29 3.29
N ILE A 109 -2.15 9.30 2.96
CA ILE A 109 -2.81 10.30 2.11
C ILE A 109 -3.40 11.44 2.95
N ASP A 110 -4.16 11.11 4.01
CA ASP A 110 -4.85 12.09 4.85
C ASP A 110 -3.93 12.73 5.89
N GLY A 111 -2.75 12.15 6.07
CA GLY A 111 -1.77 12.52 7.08
C GLY A 111 -2.16 12.08 8.50
N ALA A 112 -1.19 11.58 9.25
CA ALA A 112 -1.30 11.38 10.69
C ALA A 112 -0.90 12.68 11.43
N TRP A 113 -1.58 12.96 12.53
CA TRP A 113 -1.25 14.13 13.35
C TRP A 113 0.12 13.95 14.02
N ASN A 114 0.98 14.95 13.90
CA ASN A 114 2.27 15.02 14.58
C ASN A 114 2.21 16.11 15.67
N GLU A 115 2.33 15.69 16.93
CA GLU A 115 2.20 16.58 18.09
C GLU A 115 3.36 17.60 18.18
N GLU A 116 4.58 17.21 17.80
CA GLU A 116 5.74 18.10 17.87
C GLU A 116 5.65 19.22 16.83
N LEU A 117 5.20 18.88 15.64
CA LEU A 117 5.11 19.80 14.51
C LEU A 117 3.73 20.46 14.37
N GLN A 118 2.76 20.06 15.22
CA GLN A 118 1.38 20.57 15.23
C GLN A 118 0.73 20.57 13.84
N LYS A 119 1.00 19.51 13.06
CA LYS A 119 0.46 19.36 11.70
C LYS A 119 0.25 17.89 11.30
N ARG A 120 -0.55 17.69 10.27
CA ARG A 120 -0.68 16.37 9.65
C ARG A 120 0.52 16.08 8.75
N MET A 121 1.03 14.85 8.82
CA MET A 121 2.15 14.37 8.03
C MET A 121 1.82 13.01 7.40
N GLY A 122 2.16 12.86 6.12
CA GLY A 122 2.01 11.63 5.38
C GLY A 122 2.79 11.72 4.08
N THR A 123 3.39 10.62 3.63
CA THR A 123 4.25 10.63 2.44
C THR A 123 3.48 10.88 1.13
N GLY A 124 2.15 10.67 1.13
CA GLY A 124 1.24 10.96 0.01
C GLY A 124 0.31 12.17 0.24
N ILE A 125 0.46 12.90 1.35
CA ILE A 125 -0.47 13.98 1.77
C ILE A 125 -0.65 15.08 0.71
N ARG A 126 0.35 15.26 -0.15
CA ARG A 126 0.28 16.28 -1.20
C ARG A 126 -0.82 16.02 -2.24
N LEU A 127 -1.39 14.82 -2.34
CA LEU A 127 -2.59 14.56 -3.16
C LEU A 127 -3.83 15.31 -2.65
N ARG A 128 -3.84 15.67 -1.34
CA ARG A 128 -4.93 16.41 -0.69
C ARG A 128 -4.80 17.93 -0.81
N TYR A 129 -3.59 18.42 -1.13
CA TYR A 129 -3.42 19.85 -1.28
C TYR A 129 -4.18 20.31 -2.53
N ASP A 130 -4.74 21.51 -2.44
CA ASP A 130 -5.28 22.22 -3.59
C ASP A 130 -4.36 23.43 -3.79
N SER A 131 -3.37 23.24 -4.65
CA SER A 131 -2.33 24.26 -4.86
C SER A 131 -2.13 24.50 -6.35
N ASP A 132 -2.06 25.78 -6.74
CA ASP A 132 -1.74 26.17 -8.12
C ASP A 132 -0.36 25.64 -8.61
N ALA A 133 0.46 25.12 -7.68
CA ALA A 133 1.80 24.63 -7.99
C ALA A 133 1.81 23.18 -8.51
N ARG A 134 0.72 22.42 -8.39
CA ARG A 134 0.64 21.01 -8.79
C ARG A 134 -0.71 20.68 -9.40
N GLU A 135 -0.70 20.28 -10.64
CA GLU A 135 -1.93 19.92 -11.36
C GLU A 135 -2.53 18.57 -10.92
N TYR A 136 -1.76 17.73 -10.21
CA TYR A 136 -2.16 16.38 -9.78
C TYR A 136 -2.74 16.30 -8.36
N ASP A 137 -2.79 17.39 -7.62
CA ASP A 137 -3.34 17.47 -6.26
C ASP A 137 -4.84 17.85 -6.23
N GLY A 138 -5.38 18.13 -5.06
CA GLY A 138 -6.78 18.48 -4.88
C GLY A 138 -7.77 17.30 -4.92
N ILE A 139 -7.27 16.06 -4.82
CA ILE A 139 -8.14 14.86 -4.84
C ILE A 139 -8.78 14.69 -3.45
N THR A 140 -10.09 14.78 -3.36
CA THR A 140 -10.86 14.70 -2.11
C THR A 140 -11.44 13.31 -1.84
N VAL A 141 -11.52 12.44 -2.84
CA VAL A 141 -12.09 11.09 -2.73
C VAL A 141 -11.35 10.26 -1.69
N PRO A 142 -12.05 9.48 -0.84
CA PRO A 142 -11.43 8.58 0.11
C PRO A 142 -10.46 7.60 -0.57
N MET A 143 -9.22 7.58 -0.10
CA MET A 143 -8.20 6.68 -0.62
C MET A 143 -7.16 6.35 0.43
N ALA A 144 -6.57 5.19 0.27
CA ALA A 144 -5.44 4.72 1.04
C ALA A 144 -4.22 4.57 0.12
N GLY A 145 -3.01 4.49 0.66
CA GLY A 145 -1.85 4.30 -0.21
C GLY A 145 -0.56 4.05 0.52
N LYS A 146 0.49 3.81 -0.27
CA LYS A 146 1.85 3.63 0.22
C LYS A 146 2.87 4.08 -0.82
N THR A 147 3.80 4.93 -0.41
CA THR A 147 4.99 5.27 -1.19
C THR A 147 6.09 4.25 -0.98
N GLY A 148 6.86 3.97 -2.00
CA GLY A 148 8.10 3.19 -1.93
C GLY A 148 9.26 3.97 -2.54
N THR A 149 10.46 3.77 -1.98
CA THR A 149 11.70 4.34 -2.51
C THR A 149 12.79 3.33 -2.21
N THR A 150 13.47 2.85 -3.23
CA THR A 150 14.58 1.93 -3.06
C THR A 150 15.85 2.66 -2.67
N GLN A 151 16.80 1.92 -2.12
CA GLN A 151 18.13 2.46 -1.83
C GLN A 151 18.79 2.98 -3.11
N ASN A 152 19.62 3.99 -2.96
CA ASN A 152 20.30 4.68 -4.07
C ASN A 152 19.36 5.35 -5.10
N ASN A 153 18.08 5.49 -4.79
CA ASN A 153 17.09 6.19 -5.63
C ASN A 153 16.92 5.57 -7.03
N THR A 154 16.99 4.25 -7.13
CA THR A 154 16.83 3.52 -8.41
C THR A 154 15.37 3.41 -8.82
N ASP A 155 14.47 3.30 -7.82
CA ASP A 155 13.05 3.10 -8.04
C ASP A 155 12.19 3.97 -7.14
N GLY A 156 11.14 4.53 -7.71
CA GLY A 156 10.05 5.18 -7.01
C GLY A 156 8.75 4.41 -7.20
N TRP A 157 8.05 4.11 -6.11
CA TRP A 157 6.80 3.36 -6.11
C TRP A 157 5.68 4.14 -5.46
N PHE A 158 4.46 3.95 -5.98
CA PHE A 158 3.24 4.34 -5.29
C PHE A 158 2.15 3.30 -5.53
N MET A 159 1.53 2.84 -4.45
CA MET A 159 0.31 2.05 -4.45
C MET A 159 -0.81 2.89 -3.89
N GLY A 160 -1.88 3.06 -4.65
CA GLY A 160 -3.08 3.75 -4.23
C GLY A 160 -4.29 2.83 -4.30
N LEU A 161 -5.13 2.88 -3.28
CA LEU A 161 -6.31 2.06 -3.11
C LEU A 161 -7.52 2.95 -2.93
N THR A 162 -8.56 2.68 -3.67
CA THR A 162 -9.93 3.11 -3.41
C THR A 162 -10.81 1.86 -3.28
N PRO A 163 -12.08 1.95 -2.87
CA PRO A 163 -12.94 0.76 -2.77
C PRO A 163 -13.02 -0.05 -4.07
N ASP A 164 -13.09 0.61 -5.22
CA ASP A 164 -13.34 -0.04 -6.52
C ASP A 164 -12.08 -0.17 -7.40
N LEU A 165 -11.00 0.55 -7.06
CA LEU A 165 -9.83 0.60 -7.92
C LEU A 165 -8.53 0.61 -7.13
N VAL A 166 -7.62 -0.30 -7.48
CA VAL A 166 -6.26 -0.30 -6.97
C VAL A 166 -5.28 -0.04 -8.11
N THR A 167 -4.48 1.00 -7.95
CA THR A 167 -3.52 1.45 -8.96
C THR A 167 -2.12 1.45 -8.40
N GLY A 168 -1.21 0.82 -9.12
CA GLY A 168 0.22 0.84 -8.82
C GLY A 168 1.00 1.60 -9.87
N VAL A 169 1.97 2.39 -9.43
CA VAL A 169 2.92 3.10 -10.31
C VAL A 169 4.34 2.77 -9.88
N TRP A 170 5.15 2.39 -10.85
CA TRP A 170 6.59 2.21 -10.72
C TRP A 170 7.32 3.16 -11.69
N VAL A 171 8.32 3.84 -11.19
CA VAL A 171 9.22 4.69 -11.96
C VAL A 171 10.64 4.27 -11.67
N GLY A 172 11.36 3.81 -12.70
CA GLY A 172 12.71 3.31 -12.57
C GLY A 172 13.27 2.88 -13.92
N ALA A 173 14.47 2.32 -13.92
CA ALA A 173 15.10 1.74 -15.09
C ALA A 173 15.41 0.26 -14.87
N GLN A 174 15.50 -0.52 -15.97
CA GLN A 174 15.92 -1.93 -15.89
C GLN A 174 17.36 -2.08 -15.36
N ASP A 175 18.23 -1.11 -15.70
CA ASP A 175 19.60 -1.07 -15.21
C ASP A 175 19.65 -0.20 -13.94
N PRO A 176 19.99 -0.77 -12.75
CA PRO A 176 20.07 -0.03 -11.49
C PRO A 176 21.17 1.03 -11.44
N THR A 177 22.06 1.06 -12.43
CA THR A 177 23.05 2.15 -12.57
C THR A 177 22.41 3.45 -13.01
N ILE A 178 21.26 3.37 -13.70
CA ILE A 178 20.42 4.50 -14.08
C ILE A 178 19.53 4.86 -12.89
N ARG A 179 19.86 5.93 -12.20
CA ARG A 179 19.21 6.34 -10.95
C ARG A 179 19.14 7.85 -10.79
N PHE A 180 18.26 8.30 -9.95
CA PHE A 180 18.21 9.72 -9.57
C PHE A 180 19.40 10.08 -8.66
N SER A 181 19.92 11.28 -8.83
CA SER A 181 21.10 11.74 -8.10
C SER A 181 20.85 12.00 -6.61
N THR A 182 19.60 12.26 -6.22
CA THR A 182 19.21 12.54 -4.83
C THR A 182 17.90 11.87 -4.48
N THR A 183 17.69 11.60 -3.19
CA THR A 183 16.41 11.07 -2.67
C THR A 183 15.27 12.05 -2.95
N THR A 184 15.50 13.34 -2.89
CA THR A 184 14.49 14.36 -3.21
C THR A 184 13.97 14.22 -4.63
N LEU A 185 14.80 13.86 -5.59
CA LEU A 185 14.38 13.65 -6.98
C LEU A 185 13.78 12.25 -7.20
N GLY A 186 14.34 11.20 -6.56
CA GLY A 186 14.02 9.81 -6.87
C GLY A 186 13.00 9.17 -5.93
N GLN A 187 12.59 9.83 -4.84
CA GLN A 187 11.59 9.23 -3.94
C GLN A 187 10.23 9.08 -4.63
N GLY A 188 9.52 7.98 -4.30
CA GLY A 188 8.21 7.67 -4.88
C GLY A 188 7.18 8.79 -4.76
N ALA A 189 7.27 9.61 -3.70
CA ALA A 189 6.44 10.80 -3.53
C ALA A 189 6.68 11.88 -4.60
N ASN A 190 7.83 11.90 -5.28
CA ASN A 190 8.16 12.88 -6.31
C ASN A 190 8.18 12.29 -7.73
N THR A 191 8.15 10.97 -7.84
CA THR A 191 8.20 10.27 -9.13
C THR A 191 6.88 9.55 -9.43
N ALA A 192 6.54 8.51 -8.68
CA ALA A 192 5.35 7.68 -8.91
C ALA A 192 4.03 8.33 -8.45
N LEU A 193 4.05 9.07 -7.34
CA LEU A 193 2.86 9.72 -6.79
C LEU A 193 2.22 10.74 -7.75
N PRO A 194 2.97 11.64 -8.43
CA PRO A 194 2.38 12.54 -9.42
C PRO A 194 1.69 11.80 -10.56
N VAL A 195 2.30 10.75 -11.09
CA VAL A 195 1.70 9.93 -12.17
C VAL A 195 0.37 9.32 -11.70
N TYR A 196 0.35 8.78 -10.48
CA TYR A 196 -0.89 8.30 -9.87
C TYR A 196 -1.93 9.42 -9.73
N GLY A 197 -1.53 10.59 -9.28
CA GLY A 197 -2.44 11.73 -9.08
C GLY A 197 -3.10 12.19 -10.38
N PHE A 198 -2.34 12.35 -11.46
CA PHE A 198 -2.87 12.66 -12.79
C PHE A 198 -3.86 11.58 -13.26
N PHE A 199 -3.45 10.30 -13.20
CA PHE A 199 -4.30 9.18 -13.57
C PHE A 199 -5.63 9.18 -12.81
N MET A 200 -5.60 9.36 -11.50
CA MET A 200 -6.83 9.36 -10.70
C MET A 200 -7.73 10.58 -10.95
N LYS A 201 -7.16 11.74 -11.27
CA LYS A 201 -7.95 12.90 -11.68
C LYS A 201 -8.70 12.60 -12.98
N ASP A 202 -8.06 11.99 -13.95
CA ASP A 202 -8.70 11.60 -15.21
C ASP A 202 -9.78 10.53 -14.99
N VAL A 203 -9.49 9.53 -14.15
CA VAL A 203 -10.48 8.48 -13.78
C VAL A 203 -11.74 9.07 -13.17
N TYR A 204 -11.60 10.02 -12.23
CA TYR A 204 -12.76 10.63 -11.57
C TYR A 204 -13.44 11.73 -12.40
N ALA A 205 -12.76 12.26 -13.41
CA ALA A 205 -13.36 13.17 -14.38
C ALA A 205 -14.21 12.44 -15.44
N ASP A 206 -13.91 11.16 -15.69
CA ASP A 206 -14.65 10.34 -16.66
C ASP A 206 -15.87 9.67 -16.02
N SER A 207 -17.02 10.27 -16.19
CA SER A 207 -18.30 9.75 -15.66
C SER A 207 -18.72 8.39 -16.26
N THR A 208 -18.10 7.93 -17.34
CA THR A 208 -18.42 6.63 -17.97
C THR A 208 -17.84 5.45 -17.21
N LEU A 209 -16.80 5.66 -16.38
CA LEU A 209 -16.14 4.62 -15.62
C LEU A 209 -16.94 4.16 -14.38
N ALA A 210 -17.90 4.96 -13.92
CA ALA A 210 -18.77 4.64 -12.76
C ALA A 210 -17.99 4.20 -11.49
N ILE A 211 -16.79 4.74 -11.27
CA ILE A 211 -15.96 4.45 -10.08
C ILE A 211 -16.55 5.18 -8.88
N SER A 212 -16.79 4.45 -7.78
CA SER A 212 -17.34 5.00 -6.54
C SER A 212 -16.43 6.05 -5.93
N GLN A 213 -17.04 7.07 -5.32
CA GLN A 213 -16.38 8.07 -4.48
C GLN A 213 -16.64 7.85 -2.98
N GLU A 214 -17.29 6.74 -2.64
CA GLU A 214 -17.57 6.35 -1.25
C GLU A 214 -16.31 5.90 -0.51
N ASP A 215 -16.37 5.85 0.82
CA ASP A 215 -15.28 5.33 1.64
C ASP A 215 -15.31 3.79 1.70
N PHE A 216 -14.21 3.20 2.15
CA PHE A 216 -14.11 1.77 2.39
C PHE A 216 -15.17 1.33 3.41
N VAL A 217 -15.86 0.23 3.08
CA VAL A 217 -16.93 -0.32 3.92
C VAL A 217 -16.36 -0.76 5.26
N ARG A 218 -16.96 -0.28 6.34
CA ARG A 218 -16.58 -0.66 7.69
C ARG A 218 -17.25 -1.98 8.06
N PRO A 219 -16.48 -3.01 8.48
CA PRO A 219 -17.06 -4.27 8.95
C PRO A 219 -17.94 -4.05 10.18
N GLU A 220 -19.10 -4.70 10.23
CA GLU A 220 -20.06 -4.62 11.37
C GLU A 220 -19.44 -5.12 12.69
N THR A 221 -18.52 -6.09 12.61
CA THR A 221 -17.81 -6.67 13.74
C THR A 221 -16.79 -5.72 14.40
N LEU A 222 -16.51 -4.57 13.77
CA LEU A 222 -15.62 -3.57 14.36
C LEU A 222 -16.39 -2.86 15.49
N GLY A 223 -16.23 -3.32 16.74
CA GLY A 223 -16.52 -2.54 17.95
C GLY A 223 -15.83 -1.18 17.86
N GLY A 224 -15.98 -0.25 18.83
CA GLY A 224 -15.48 1.13 18.77
C GLY A 224 -14.18 1.33 18.03
N ASP A 225 -13.89 2.52 17.53
CA ASP A 225 -12.74 2.83 16.67
C ASP A 225 -11.40 2.66 17.41
N THR A 226 -10.95 1.42 17.55
CA THR A 226 -9.71 1.04 18.25
C THR A 226 -8.44 1.54 17.56
N LEU A 227 -8.56 2.14 16.37
CA LEU A 227 -7.46 2.78 15.63
C LEU A 227 -7.33 4.27 15.92
N ASN A 228 -8.24 4.85 16.69
CA ASN A 228 -8.11 6.22 17.15
C ASN A 228 -7.15 6.25 18.35
N CYS A 229 -5.99 6.87 18.21
CA CYS A 229 -4.98 6.96 19.28
C CYS A 229 -5.51 7.61 20.58
N LYS A 230 -6.55 8.42 20.49
CA LYS A 230 -7.19 9.02 21.68
C LYS A 230 -7.94 7.98 22.51
N ASP A 231 -8.48 6.95 21.89
CA ASP A 231 -9.23 5.89 22.59
C ASP A 231 -8.29 4.80 23.18
N GLN A 232 -7.03 4.76 22.74
CA GLN A 232 -6.05 3.79 23.23
C GLN A 232 -5.41 4.19 24.57
N VAL A 233 -5.60 5.40 25.05
CA VAL A 233 -5.09 5.82 26.37
C VAL A 233 -5.77 5.05 27.53
N SER A 234 -6.92 4.43 27.29
CA SER A 234 -7.64 3.58 28.26
C SER A 234 -7.16 2.13 28.31
N LEU A 235 -6.33 1.68 27.36
CA LEU A 235 -5.74 0.33 27.34
C LEU A 235 -4.40 0.25 28.09
N LYS A 236 -4.17 1.09 29.11
CA LYS A 236 -3.06 0.98 30.05
C LYS A 236 -3.23 -0.26 30.94
N GLY A 237 -2.98 -1.43 30.38
CA GLY A 237 -3.00 -2.72 31.08
C GLY A 237 -2.10 -3.77 30.45
N HIS A 238 -1.56 -3.53 29.26
CA HIS A 238 -0.51 -4.35 28.68
C HIS A 238 0.80 -3.57 28.68
N THR A 239 1.54 -3.69 29.77
CA THR A 239 2.96 -3.36 29.80
C THR A 239 3.66 -4.24 28.77
N PHE A 240 4.15 -3.63 27.71
CA PHE A 240 5.24 -4.26 26.96
C PHE A 240 6.42 -4.24 27.91
N ASP A 241 6.83 -5.41 28.36
CA ASP A 241 8.06 -5.56 29.13
C ASP A 241 9.21 -4.99 28.31
N SER A 242 9.82 -3.96 28.86
CA SER A 242 10.97 -3.25 28.28
C SER A 242 12.26 -4.01 28.56
N ASP A 243 12.19 -5.33 28.69
CA ASP A 243 13.36 -6.14 29.01
C ASP A 243 14.20 -6.37 27.75
N GLY A 244 15.33 -5.66 27.74
CA GLY A 244 16.58 -6.09 27.15
C GLY A 244 16.67 -6.03 25.62
N PHE A 245 16.78 -4.82 25.06
CA PHE A 245 17.33 -4.66 23.71
C PHE A 245 18.63 -3.86 23.80
N GLU A 246 19.75 -4.55 23.75
CA GLU A 246 21.03 -3.94 23.43
C GLU A 246 21.08 -3.66 21.92
N ASP A 247 21.40 -2.43 21.55
CA ASP A 247 21.34 -1.92 20.16
C ASP A 247 22.44 -2.47 19.23
N GLU A 248 23.30 -3.39 19.69
CA GLU A 248 24.51 -3.81 18.97
C GLU A 248 24.28 -4.91 17.91
N ASP A 249 23.15 -5.65 17.94
CA ASP A 249 22.95 -6.82 17.06
C ASP A 249 22.22 -6.55 15.73
N LEU A 250 22.03 -5.30 15.34
CA LEU A 250 21.18 -4.96 14.19
C LEU A 250 21.94 -4.82 12.85
N PHE A 251 23.28 -4.89 12.85
CA PHE A 251 24.09 -4.57 11.65
C PHE A 251 25.31 -5.50 11.42
N GLU A 252 25.30 -6.75 11.88
CA GLU A 252 26.22 -7.75 11.37
C GLU A 252 25.62 -8.61 10.24
#